data_82ff2cb376abe8986212bb5ba40595fc
#
_entry.id   82ff2cb376abe8986212bb5ba40595fc
#
_cell.length_a   1.000
_cell.length_b   1.000
_cell.length_c   1.000
_cell.angle_alpha   90.00
_cell.angle_beta   90.00
_cell.angle_gamma   90.00
#
_symmetry.space_group_name_H-M   'P 1'
#
loop_
_entity.id
_entity.type
_entity.pdbx_description
1 polymer ?
#
loop_
_entity_poly.entity_id
_entity_poly.type
_entity_poly.pdbx_seq_one_letter_code
_entity_poly.pdbx_strand_id
1 'polypeptide(L)'
;MKPCYAYFVRPALAAICVALLATLGGCGGNSCIGLNGCGGGNGGSNGVQSVTLSGTAATRSALASTAVNFSCAQGSGSVLSDGGGHYAITFNATLPCVITVNAGGTSLHSLALGGGTFNTTPETELMLVYLASQLGTSETSLIASFPSNTQIQQVLANQADVLAAQSAVVTDLQQRYALTLTAPAFLTTPFNVGQAGVDGDLDALARAGAIDANGMPDQAAVSLLTTAGLAHPLSPTSTPASGTGTGSTSGTTGGMM
;
A
#
# COMPACT_ATOMS: atom_id res chain seq x y z
N MET A 1 19.46 -61.15 -14.06
CA MET A 1 18.52 -61.84 -13.16
C MET A 1 17.49 -60.84 -12.68
N LYS A 2 16.25 -60.96 -13.19
CA LYS A 2 15.04 -60.39 -12.60
C LYS A 2 14.64 -61.24 -11.37
N PRO A 3 13.82 -60.79 -10.42
CA PRO A 3 12.40 -60.48 -10.70
C PRO A 3 11.86 -59.22 -9.99
N CYS A 4 10.94 -58.69 -10.60
CA CYS A 4 9.54 -58.27 -10.38
C CYS A 4 8.91 -58.72 -9.06
N TYR A 5 8.25 -57.78 -8.37
CA TYR A 5 6.93 -58.03 -7.80
C TYR A 5 6.10 -56.77 -7.81
N ALA A 6 4.97 -56.92 -8.40
CA ALA A 6 3.86 -55.98 -8.49
C ALA A 6 2.77 -56.40 -7.49
N TYR A 7 1.72 -55.61 -7.48
CA TYR A 7 0.38 -55.79 -6.90
C TYR A 7 0.22 -55.33 -5.43
N PHE A 8 -0.86 -54.66 -5.07
CA PHE A 8 -2.28 -54.74 -5.35
C PHE A 8 -2.99 -53.46 -4.85
N VAL A 9 -3.73 -52.78 -5.70
CA VAL A 9 -5.19 -52.76 -5.84
C VAL A 9 -6.04 -52.16 -4.69
N ARG A 10 -6.70 -51.09 -5.07
CA ARG A 10 -8.03 -50.54 -4.70
C ARG A 10 -8.99 -51.49 -3.93
N PRO A 11 -10.15 -51.09 -3.37
CA PRO A 11 -11.01 -49.92 -3.63
C PRO A 11 -11.84 -49.37 -2.43
N ALA A 12 -12.75 -48.47 -2.81
CA ALA A 12 -14.14 -48.32 -2.38
C ALA A 12 -14.49 -47.24 -1.33
N LEU A 13 -15.11 -46.19 -1.83
CA LEU A 13 -16.49 -45.73 -1.61
C LEU A 13 -17.07 -45.88 -0.20
N ALA A 14 -17.35 -44.75 0.43
CA ALA A 14 -18.64 -44.57 1.10
C ALA A 14 -18.96 -43.07 1.21
N ALA A 15 -19.95 -42.65 0.45
CA ALA A 15 -20.68 -41.42 0.64
C ALA A 15 -21.54 -41.52 1.89
N ILE A 16 -21.50 -40.55 2.77
CA ILE A 16 -22.58 -40.28 3.71
C ILE A 16 -22.84 -38.79 3.75
N CYS A 17 -23.90 -38.37 3.07
CA CYS A 17 -24.58 -37.12 3.30
C CYS A 17 -25.29 -37.19 4.65
N VAL A 18 -24.98 -36.26 5.54
CA VAL A 18 -25.90 -35.87 6.60
C VAL A 18 -26.01 -34.37 6.62
N ALA A 19 -27.08 -33.88 6.08
CA ALA A 19 -27.59 -32.54 6.29
C ALA A 19 -28.11 -32.43 7.73
N LEU A 20 -27.58 -31.45 8.46
CA LEU A 20 -28.26 -30.96 9.67
C LEU A 20 -28.28 -29.45 9.62
N LEU A 21 -29.42 -28.95 9.25
CA LEU A 21 -29.92 -27.61 9.52
C LEU A 21 -30.05 -27.45 11.04
N ALA A 22 -29.31 -26.53 11.61
CA ALA A 22 -29.65 -25.98 12.90
C ALA A 22 -29.54 -24.46 12.82
N THR A 23 -30.66 -23.88 13.04
CA THR A 23 -31.04 -22.47 13.01
C THR A 23 -30.52 -21.70 14.22
N LEU A 24 -30.38 -20.40 13.98
CA LEU A 24 -30.69 -19.28 14.87
C LEU A 24 -29.74 -18.92 15.99
N GLY A 25 -29.39 -17.69 15.90
CA GLY A 25 -29.46 -16.85 17.07
C GLY A 25 -28.25 -16.02 17.35
N GLY A 26 -28.37 -14.76 17.07
CA GLY A 26 -27.85 -13.82 18.04
C GLY A 26 -26.69 -12.96 17.62
N CYS A 27 -27.06 -11.80 17.22
CA CYS A 27 -26.52 -10.50 17.64
C CYS A 27 -25.02 -10.25 17.69
N GLY A 28 -24.60 -9.31 16.90
CA GLY A 28 -23.77 -8.24 17.44
C GLY A 28 -22.27 -8.44 17.32
N GLY A 29 -21.77 -8.40 16.11
CA GLY A 29 -20.36 -8.13 15.88
C GLY A 29 -20.23 -7.53 14.50
N ASN A 30 -20.12 -6.21 14.43
CA ASN A 30 -19.83 -5.53 13.17
C ASN A 30 -18.42 -5.87 12.70
N SER A 31 -18.27 -7.02 12.08
CA SER A 31 -17.11 -7.33 11.27
C SER A 31 -17.42 -6.93 9.84
N CYS A 32 -17.25 -5.66 9.53
CA CYS A 32 -17.23 -5.19 8.15
C CYS A 32 -15.87 -5.57 7.54
N ILE A 33 -15.75 -6.81 7.05
CA ILE A 33 -14.69 -7.20 6.11
C ILE A 33 -15.29 -6.99 4.72
N GLY A 34 -15.03 -5.86 4.10
CA GLY A 34 -15.51 -5.60 2.76
C GLY A 34 -15.14 -4.23 2.29
N LEU A 35 -14.48 -4.17 1.16
CA LEU A 35 -14.04 -3.01 0.38
C LEU A 35 -15.18 -2.15 -0.19
N ASN A 36 -16.36 -2.11 0.47
CA ASN A 36 -17.45 -1.20 0.05
C ASN A 36 -18.24 -0.77 1.26
N GLY A 37 -18.38 0.53 1.41
CA GLY A 37 -18.95 1.25 2.52
C GLY A 37 -20.25 0.68 3.07
N CYS A 38 -20.31 0.54 4.38
CA CYS A 38 -21.56 0.56 5.12
C CYS A 38 -22.10 1.99 5.09
N GLY A 39 -22.94 2.28 4.12
CA GLY A 39 -23.73 3.51 4.11
C GLY A 39 -24.77 3.46 5.19
N GLY A 40 -24.72 4.37 6.13
CA GLY A 40 -25.77 4.57 7.12
C GLY A 40 -25.35 5.54 8.22
N GLY A 41 -25.68 6.80 8.08
CA GLY A 41 -25.60 7.75 9.18
C GLY A 41 -24.84 9.03 8.84
N ASN A 42 -25.55 10.06 8.53
CA ASN A 42 -25.12 11.47 8.49
C ASN A 42 -24.24 11.81 9.70
N GLY A 43 -23.07 12.34 9.39
CA GLY A 43 -22.21 12.96 10.37
C GLY A 43 -20.80 13.00 9.80
N GLY A 44 -20.45 14.04 9.04
CA GLY A 44 -19.08 14.33 8.65
C GLY A 44 -18.24 14.61 9.89
N SER A 45 -17.77 13.56 10.54
CA SER A 45 -16.67 13.63 11.47
C SER A 45 -15.46 13.10 10.71
N ASN A 46 -14.61 14.01 10.24
CA ASN A 46 -13.19 13.75 9.97
C ASN A 46 -12.52 13.36 11.29
N GLY A 47 -13.10 12.39 11.99
CA GLY A 47 -12.69 11.96 13.32
C GLY A 47 -11.59 10.92 13.22
N VAL A 48 -10.64 11.06 14.11
CA VAL A 48 -9.63 10.05 14.40
C VAL A 48 -10.33 8.71 14.69
N GLN A 49 -10.03 7.67 13.91
CA GLN A 49 -10.63 6.34 14.04
C GLN A 49 -9.58 5.34 14.51
N SER A 50 -10.02 4.25 15.17
CA SER A 50 -9.13 3.14 15.51
C SER A 50 -8.72 2.42 14.22
N VAL A 51 -7.43 2.40 13.94
CA VAL A 51 -6.84 1.78 12.75
C VAL A 51 -5.86 0.69 13.20
N THR A 52 -5.93 -0.48 12.58
CA THR A 52 -4.94 -1.54 12.76
C THR A 52 -4.07 -1.60 11.51
N LEU A 53 -2.76 -1.41 11.68
CA LEU A 53 -1.74 -1.51 10.64
C LEU A 53 -0.79 -2.64 10.98
N SER A 54 -0.39 -3.39 9.96
CA SER A 54 0.62 -4.45 10.04
C SER A 54 1.52 -4.41 8.81
N GLY A 55 2.62 -5.15 8.83
CA GLY A 55 3.51 -5.25 7.67
C GLY A 55 4.83 -5.90 8.03
N THR A 56 5.73 -5.94 7.07
CA THR A 56 7.10 -6.41 7.24
C THR A 56 8.07 -5.29 6.85
N ALA A 57 9.01 -4.99 7.74
CA ALA A 57 10.12 -4.08 7.51
C ALA A 57 11.36 -4.89 7.15
N ALA A 58 11.84 -4.74 5.93
CA ALA A 58 12.99 -5.50 5.43
C ALA A 58 13.74 -4.75 4.33
N THR A 59 15.04 -5.00 4.24
CA THR A 59 15.87 -4.65 3.09
C THR A 59 16.08 -5.88 2.19
N ARG A 60 17.02 -6.74 2.51
CA ARG A 60 17.23 -8.13 2.09
C ARG A 60 17.32 -9.02 3.33
N SER A 61 17.18 -8.39 4.46
CA SER A 61 17.17 -8.99 5.78
C SER A 61 16.08 -8.31 6.59
N ALA A 62 15.53 -9.01 7.54
CA ALA A 62 14.56 -8.45 8.46
C ALA A 62 15.16 -7.27 9.24
N LEU A 63 14.45 -6.16 9.29
CA LEU A 63 14.78 -5.05 10.18
C LEU A 63 14.18 -5.37 11.56
N ALA A 64 14.86 -6.28 12.27
CA ALA A 64 14.41 -6.82 13.54
C ALA A 64 14.62 -5.84 14.69
N SER A 65 13.69 -5.87 15.67
CA SER A 65 13.74 -5.06 16.89
C SER A 65 13.95 -3.56 16.61
N THR A 66 13.38 -3.09 15.53
CA THR A 66 13.52 -1.71 15.03
C THR A 66 12.24 -0.94 15.25
N ALA A 67 12.34 0.34 15.61
CA ALA A 67 11.18 1.20 15.74
C ALA A 67 10.55 1.47 14.37
N VAL A 68 9.28 1.11 14.24
CA VAL A 68 8.41 1.44 13.12
C VAL A 68 7.51 2.58 13.58
N ASN A 69 7.68 3.74 12.98
CA ASN A 69 6.97 4.96 13.33
C ASN A 69 5.91 5.28 12.29
N PHE A 70 4.74 5.67 12.74
CA PHE A 70 3.59 6.04 11.92
C PHE A 70 3.29 7.52 12.12
N SER A 71 3.34 8.30 11.06
CA SER A 71 2.91 9.69 11.01
C SER A 71 1.73 9.80 10.07
N CYS A 72 0.55 10.08 10.60
CA CYS A 72 -0.71 10.08 9.85
C CYS A 72 -1.20 11.51 9.57
N ALA A 73 -2.22 11.65 8.73
CA ALA A 73 -2.88 12.93 8.51
C ALA A 73 -3.36 13.53 9.84
N GLN A 74 -3.84 12.67 10.77
CA GLN A 74 -4.00 12.99 12.18
C GLN A 74 -3.60 11.78 13.02
N GLY A 75 -2.88 12.03 14.10
CA GLY A 75 -2.39 11.01 15.00
C GLY A 75 -1.06 10.41 14.56
N SER A 76 -0.45 9.70 15.48
CA SER A 76 0.83 9.02 15.29
C SER A 76 0.90 7.79 16.18
N GLY A 77 1.79 6.85 15.84
CA GLY A 77 2.03 5.65 16.63
C GLY A 77 3.44 5.13 16.42
N SER A 78 3.86 4.21 17.27
CA SER A 78 5.14 3.52 17.12
C SER A 78 5.04 2.12 17.70
N VAL A 79 5.73 1.16 17.06
CA VAL A 79 5.84 -0.22 17.54
C VAL A 79 7.23 -0.75 17.17
N LEU A 80 7.71 -1.77 17.87
CA LEU A 80 8.93 -2.46 17.47
C LEU A 80 8.57 -3.63 16.54
N SER A 81 9.37 -3.81 15.49
CA SER A 81 9.32 -5.03 14.68
C SER A 81 9.84 -6.24 15.47
N ASP A 82 9.33 -7.41 15.15
CA ASP A 82 9.81 -8.68 15.71
C ASP A 82 11.11 -9.18 15.06
N GLY A 83 11.56 -10.40 15.41
CA GLY A 83 12.76 -11.00 14.85
C GLY A 83 12.70 -11.27 13.33
N GLY A 84 11.51 -11.36 12.76
CA GLY A 84 11.25 -11.51 11.33
C GLY A 84 11.04 -10.18 10.58
N GLY A 85 11.11 -9.05 11.30
CA GLY A 85 10.81 -7.73 10.77
C GLY A 85 9.32 -7.40 10.73
N HIS A 86 8.44 -8.28 11.24
CA HIS A 86 7.00 -8.04 11.23
C HIS A 86 6.60 -7.04 12.31
N TYR A 87 5.63 -6.23 12.00
CA TYR A 87 5.03 -5.28 12.94
C TYR A 87 3.50 -5.28 12.85
N ALA A 88 2.87 -4.98 13.97
CA ALA A 88 1.43 -4.76 14.05
C ALA A 88 1.12 -3.77 15.18
N ILE A 89 0.23 -2.82 14.90
CA ILE A 89 -0.19 -1.81 15.85
C ILE A 89 -1.66 -1.45 15.64
N THR A 90 -2.37 -1.18 16.74
CA THR A 90 -3.70 -0.57 16.70
C THR A 90 -3.66 0.74 17.46
N PHE A 91 -4.04 1.82 16.82
CA PHE A 91 -4.02 3.16 17.39
C PHE A 91 -5.07 4.05 16.71
N ASN A 92 -5.31 5.21 17.29
CA ASN A 92 -6.26 6.17 16.75
C ASN A 92 -5.57 7.12 15.76
N ALA A 93 -6.03 7.11 14.50
CA ALA A 93 -5.46 7.93 13.44
C ALA A 93 -6.48 8.30 12.35
N THR A 94 -6.15 9.32 11.57
CA THR A 94 -6.77 9.60 10.26
C THR A 94 -5.75 9.31 9.17
N LEU A 95 -6.11 8.46 8.23
CA LEU A 95 -5.27 8.07 7.09
C LEU A 95 -5.20 9.19 6.02
N PRO A 96 -4.20 9.19 5.17
CA PRO A 96 -3.11 8.22 5.07
C PRO A 96 -2.05 8.39 6.16
N CYS A 97 -1.17 7.39 6.31
CA CYS A 97 -0.01 7.47 7.18
C CYS A 97 1.28 7.21 6.38
N VAL A 98 2.30 8.01 6.63
CA VAL A 98 3.68 7.66 6.28
C VAL A 98 4.23 6.76 7.37
N ILE A 99 4.86 5.66 6.96
CA ILE A 99 5.53 4.71 7.82
C ILE A 99 7.02 4.94 7.67
N THR A 100 7.77 5.07 8.78
CA THR A 100 9.22 5.27 8.78
C THR A 100 9.88 4.21 9.65
N VAL A 101 10.90 3.56 9.11
CA VAL A 101 11.74 2.58 9.80
C VAL A 101 13.19 3.03 9.72
N ASN A 102 13.85 3.17 10.88
CA ASN A 102 15.26 3.58 10.96
C ASN A 102 16.09 2.48 11.63
N ALA A 103 17.00 1.86 10.90
CA ALA A 103 17.83 0.77 11.38
C ALA A 103 19.28 0.90 10.87
N GLY A 104 20.25 1.00 11.78
CA GLY A 104 21.68 0.92 11.43
C GLY A 104 22.17 1.92 10.36
N GLY A 105 21.56 3.10 10.28
CA GLY A 105 21.86 4.10 9.26
C GLY A 105 21.01 3.98 7.98
N THR A 106 20.12 2.98 7.91
CA THR A 106 19.10 2.82 6.89
C THR A 106 17.83 3.52 7.32
N SER A 107 17.24 4.33 6.45
CA SER A 107 15.91 4.91 6.62
C SER A 107 15.03 4.49 5.46
N LEU A 108 13.99 3.74 5.74
CA LEU A 108 13.00 3.29 4.75
C LEU A 108 11.63 3.85 5.09
N HIS A 109 10.90 4.17 4.05
CA HIS A 109 9.57 4.73 4.18
C HIS A 109 8.54 3.94 3.37
N SER A 110 7.29 4.06 3.80
CA SER A 110 6.14 3.46 3.14
C SER A 110 4.89 4.29 3.39
N LEU A 111 3.78 3.87 2.82
CA LEU A 111 2.50 4.56 2.90
C LEU A 111 1.40 3.58 3.26
N ALA A 112 0.57 3.94 4.26
CA ALA A 112 -0.65 3.21 4.59
C ALA A 112 -1.87 4.05 4.24
N LEU A 113 -2.75 3.47 3.40
CA LEU A 113 -3.96 4.12 2.86
C LEU A 113 -5.24 3.66 3.56
N GLY A 114 -5.18 2.54 4.25
CA GLY A 114 -6.29 1.87 4.94
C GLY A 114 -5.80 1.06 6.12
N GLY A 115 -6.69 0.39 6.82
CA GLY A 115 -6.31 -0.68 7.74
C GLY A 115 -5.79 -1.90 6.97
N GLY A 116 -4.87 -2.67 7.56
CA GLY A 116 -4.33 -3.88 6.97
C GLY A 116 -2.82 -3.92 6.85
N THR A 117 -2.32 -4.66 5.86
CA THR A 117 -0.88 -4.88 5.66
C THR A 117 -0.30 -3.81 4.74
N PHE A 118 0.78 -3.18 5.18
CA PHE A 118 1.61 -2.25 4.42
C PHE A 118 3.07 -2.53 4.75
N ASN A 119 3.83 -2.97 3.78
CA ASN A 119 5.25 -3.31 3.97
C ASN A 119 6.12 -2.06 3.90
N THR A 120 7.34 -2.13 4.48
CA THR A 120 8.35 -1.08 4.41
C THR A 120 9.65 -1.69 3.89
N THR A 121 9.93 -1.47 2.63
CA THR A 121 11.02 -2.08 1.86
C THR A 121 11.66 -1.06 0.91
N PRO A 122 12.81 -1.36 0.29
CA PRO A 122 13.38 -0.54 -0.78
C PRO A 122 12.42 -0.29 -1.96
N GLU A 123 11.50 -1.22 -2.25
CA GLU A 123 10.49 -1.02 -3.29
C GLU A 123 9.48 0.06 -2.89
N THR A 124 9.05 0.09 -1.60
CA THR A 124 8.14 1.13 -1.11
C THR A 124 8.83 2.49 -1.04
N GLU A 125 10.12 2.53 -0.73
CA GLU A 125 10.95 3.74 -0.81
C GLU A 125 10.98 4.29 -2.24
N LEU A 126 11.26 3.42 -3.23
CA LEU A 126 11.26 3.78 -4.64
C LEU A 126 9.88 4.28 -5.12
N MET A 127 8.79 3.71 -4.60
CA MET A 127 7.43 4.18 -4.88
C MET A 127 7.22 5.60 -4.33
N LEU A 128 7.73 5.91 -3.15
CA LEU A 128 7.65 7.28 -2.60
C LEU A 128 8.51 8.27 -3.38
N VAL A 129 9.68 7.87 -3.89
CA VAL A 129 10.48 8.67 -4.82
C VAL A 129 9.68 9.01 -6.07
N TYR A 130 9.01 8.02 -6.67
CA TYR A 130 8.16 8.22 -7.84
C TYR A 130 6.99 9.18 -7.55
N LEU A 131 6.23 8.95 -6.47
CA LEU A 131 5.12 9.80 -6.03
C LEU A 131 5.56 11.24 -5.73
N ALA A 132 6.69 11.42 -5.03
CA ALA A 132 7.25 12.72 -4.76
C ALA A 132 7.59 13.48 -6.05
N SER A 133 8.17 12.79 -7.01
CA SER A 133 8.51 13.34 -8.31
C SER A 133 7.28 13.73 -9.12
N GLN A 134 6.20 12.93 -9.07
CA GLN A 134 4.91 13.28 -9.65
C GLN A 134 4.32 14.58 -9.05
N LEU A 135 4.63 14.85 -7.77
CA LEU A 135 4.22 16.07 -7.07
C LEU A 135 5.21 17.23 -7.25
N GLY A 136 6.27 17.06 -8.04
CA GLY A 136 7.30 18.07 -8.27
C GLY A 136 8.16 18.36 -7.05
N THR A 137 8.31 17.39 -6.13
CA THR A 137 9.08 17.52 -4.90
C THR A 137 10.06 16.34 -4.74
N SER A 138 10.95 16.41 -3.74
CA SER A 138 11.78 15.27 -3.37
C SER A 138 11.04 14.38 -2.34
N GLU A 139 11.40 13.10 -2.29
CA GLU A 139 10.88 12.15 -1.30
C GLU A 139 11.09 12.67 0.13
N THR A 140 12.30 13.13 0.47
CA THR A 140 12.61 13.73 1.77
C THR A 140 11.71 14.93 2.11
N SER A 141 11.45 15.81 1.11
CA SER A 141 10.56 16.96 1.29
C SER A 141 9.11 16.55 1.44
N LEU A 142 8.68 15.51 0.70
CA LEU A 142 7.34 14.93 0.83
C LEU A 142 7.12 14.42 2.25
N ILE A 143 8.03 13.59 2.77
CA ILE A 143 7.93 13.00 4.10
C ILE A 143 7.97 14.08 5.19
N ALA A 144 8.89 15.04 5.09
CA ALA A 144 9.03 16.11 6.07
C ALA A 144 7.80 17.03 6.13
N SER A 145 7.17 17.30 4.99
CA SER A 145 6.00 18.18 4.90
C SER A 145 4.66 17.47 5.13
N PHE A 146 4.63 16.14 5.00
CA PHE A 146 3.40 15.36 5.09
C PHE A 146 2.53 15.67 6.31
N PRO A 147 3.07 15.77 7.55
CA PRO A 147 2.21 15.97 8.73
C PRO A 147 1.44 17.31 8.74
N SER A 148 1.94 18.32 8.02
CA SER A 148 1.37 19.67 7.98
C SER A 148 0.76 20.07 6.64
N ASN A 149 0.96 19.28 5.58
CA ASN A 149 0.52 19.62 4.24
C ASN A 149 -0.71 18.78 3.82
N THR A 150 -1.89 19.39 4.00
CA THR A 150 -3.17 18.77 3.68
C THR A 150 -3.31 18.42 2.19
N GLN A 151 -2.66 19.14 1.30
CA GLN A 151 -2.68 18.89 -0.13
C GLN A 151 -1.93 17.58 -0.46
N ILE A 152 -0.74 17.38 0.12
CA ILE A 152 0.01 16.13 0.01
C ILE A 152 -0.79 14.98 0.61
N GLN A 153 -1.40 15.19 1.79
CA GLN A 153 -2.25 14.17 2.43
C GLN A 153 -3.42 13.75 1.53
N GLN A 154 -4.08 14.70 0.87
CA GLN A 154 -5.20 14.41 -0.05
C GLN A 154 -4.76 13.62 -1.28
N VAL A 155 -3.63 13.98 -1.89
CA VAL A 155 -3.09 13.24 -3.03
C VAL A 155 -2.69 11.83 -2.62
N LEU A 156 -1.99 11.68 -1.51
CA LEU A 156 -1.58 10.36 -1.00
C LEU A 156 -2.75 9.54 -0.42
N ALA A 157 -3.90 10.15 -0.15
CA ALA A 157 -5.13 9.42 0.19
C ALA A 157 -5.83 8.80 -1.03
N ASN A 158 -5.45 9.22 -2.24
CA ASN A 158 -6.02 8.66 -3.46
C ASN A 158 -5.40 7.28 -3.76
N GLN A 159 -6.10 6.24 -3.38
CA GLN A 159 -5.65 4.86 -3.58
C GLN A 159 -5.37 4.54 -5.07
N ALA A 160 -6.13 5.09 -5.99
CA ALA A 160 -5.93 4.82 -7.42
C ALA A 160 -4.58 5.36 -7.90
N ASP A 161 -4.20 6.57 -7.48
CA ASP A 161 -2.92 7.20 -7.84
C ASP A 161 -1.74 6.43 -7.24
N VAL A 162 -1.86 5.99 -5.98
CA VAL A 162 -0.79 5.22 -5.30
C VAL A 162 -0.62 3.83 -5.94
N LEU A 163 -1.70 3.14 -6.29
CA LEU A 163 -1.62 1.85 -6.98
C LEU A 163 -1.10 2.00 -8.42
N ALA A 164 -1.43 3.10 -9.10
CA ALA A 164 -0.86 3.42 -10.40
C ALA A 164 0.65 3.68 -10.30
N ALA A 165 1.10 4.41 -9.28
CA ALA A 165 2.51 4.63 -9.01
C ALA A 165 3.24 3.31 -8.72
N GLN A 166 2.68 2.43 -7.87
CA GLN A 166 3.22 1.09 -7.64
C GLN A 166 3.40 0.31 -8.95
N SER A 167 2.39 0.33 -9.82
CA SER A 167 2.44 -0.39 -11.11
C SER A 167 3.48 0.21 -12.06
N ALA A 168 3.63 1.53 -12.07
CA ALA A 168 4.66 2.22 -12.86
C ALA A 168 6.06 1.86 -12.38
N VAL A 169 6.31 1.89 -11.07
CA VAL A 169 7.59 1.48 -10.46
C VAL A 169 7.95 0.05 -10.85
N VAL A 170 7.01 -0.89 -10.74
CA VAL A 170 7.23 -2.28 -11.18
C VAL A 170 7.64 -2.33 -12.64
N THR A 171 6.92 -1.63 -13.51
CA THR A 171 7.17 -1.62 -14.95
C THR A 171 8.55 -1.04 -15.28
N ASP A 172 8.89 0.10 -14.69
CA ASP A 172 10.17 0.79 -14.94
C ASP A 172 11.37 -0.04 -14.45
N LEU A 173 11.25 -0.65 -13.27
CA LEU A 173 12.31 -1.52 -12.72
C LEU A 173 12.49 -2.78 -13.57
N GLN A 174 11.39 -3.44 -13.96
CA GLN A 174 11.45 -4.62 -14.82
C GLN A 174 12.11 -4.32 -16.17
N GLN A 175 11.75 -3.20 -16.79
CA GLN A 175 12.32 -2.79 -18.08
C GLN A 175 13.81 -2.39 -17.94
N ARG A 176 14.15 -1.61 -16.93
CA ARG A 176 15.51 -1.07 -16.74
C ARG A 176 16.52 -2.17 -16.38
N TYR A 177 16.11 -3.10 -15.54
CA TYR A 177 16.97 -4.14 -14.97
C TYR A 177 16.77 -5.52 -15.62
N ALA A 178 15.90 -5.64 -16.63
CA ALA A 178 15.60 -6.87 -17.37
C ALA A 178 15.27 -8.05 -16.44
N LEU A 179 14.42 -7.80 -15.43
CA LEU A 179 13.98 -8.79 -14.45
C LEU A 179 12.45 -8.91 -14.44
N THR A 180 11.94 -9.91 -13.75
CA THR A 180 10.50 -10.07 -13.48
C THR A 180 10.28 -10.02 -11.97
N LEU A 181 9.43 -9.11 -11.52
CA LEU A 181 8.96 -9.07 -10.14
C LEU A 181 7.75 -9.99 -10.01
N THR A 182 7.79 -10.88 -9.04
CA THR A 182 6.77 -11.93 -8.83
C THR A 182 5.63 -11.47 -7.92
N ALA A 183 5.87 -10.43 -7.11
CA ALA A 183 4.93 -9.81 -6.20
C ALA A 183 4.72 -8.31 -6.52
N PRO A 184 4.10 -7.96 -7.66
CA PRO A 184 3.95 -6.57 -8.11
C PRO A 184 3.13 -5.70 -7.13
N ALA A 185 2.32 -6.30 -6.25
CA ALA A 185 1.62 -5.61 -5.17
C ALA A 185 2.47 -5.56 -3.88
N PHE A 186 3.76 -5.23 -4.00
CA PHE A 186 4.74 -5.26 -2.93
C PHE A 186 4.34 -4.45 -1.69
N LEU A 187 3.56 -3.38 -1.86
CA LEU A 187 3.09 -2.53 -0.75
C LEU A 187 2.24 -3.31 0.25
N THR A 188 1.36 -4.19 -0.24
CA THR A 188 0.32 -4.83 0.58
C THR A 188 0.39 -6.36 0.61
N THR A 189 1.27 -6.98 -0.15
CA THR A 189 1.44 -8.44 -0.14
C THR A 189 2.18 -8.89 1.12
N PRO A 190 1.56 -9.64 2.04
CA PRO A 190 2.26 -10.18 3.20
C PRO A 190 3.42 -11.07 2.76
N PHE A 191 4.56 -10.96 3.42
CA PHE A 191 5.72 -11.81 3.13
C PHE A 191 6.56 -12.10 4.38
N ASN A 192 7.38 -13.14 4.30
CA ASN A 192 8.41 -13.45 5.28
C ASN A 192 9.78 -13.36 4.60
N VAL A 193 10.75 -12.81 5.32
CA VAL A 193 12.14 -12.77 4.87
C VAL A 193 12.68 -14.20 4.69
N GLY A 194 13.41 -14.43 3.61
CA GLY A 194 13.94 -15.76 3.22
C GLY A 194 12.95 -16.59 2.38
N GLN A 195 11.81 -16.03 1.96
CA GLN A 195 10.82 -16.74 1.13
C GLN A 195 10.64 -16.08 -0.24
N ALA A 196 10.11 -16.85 -1.20
CA ALA A 196 9.73 -16.32 -2.51
C ALA A 196 8.61 -15.27 -2.38
N GLY A 197 8.44 -14.43 -3.38
CA GLY A 197 7.54 -13.29 -3.40
C GLY A 197 8.31 -11.99 -3.20
N VAL A 198 7.81 -11.08 -2.38
CA VAL A 198 8.43 -9.76 -2.16
C VAL A 198 9.91 -9.89 -1.77
N ASP A 199 10.28 -10.78 -0.85
CA ASP A 199 11.69 -10.96 -0.47
C ASP A 199 12.55 -11.49 -1.61
N GLY A 200 12.03 -12.44 -2.40
CA GLY A 200 12.69 -12.92 -3.61
C GLY A 200 12.90 -11.81 -4.66
N ASP A 201 11.95 -10.89 -4.76
CA ASP A 201 12.03 -9.73 -5.64
C ASP A 201 13.08 -8.72 -5.15
N LEU A 202 13.17 -8.47 -3.83
CA LEU A 202 14.26 -7.67 -3.23
C LEU A 202 15.63 -8.25 -3.54
N ASP A 203 15.78 -9.58 -3.46
CA ASP A 203 17.01 -10.27 -3.84
C ASP A 203 17.32 -10.16 -5.34
N ALA A 204 16.31 -10.21 -6.20
CA ALA A 204 16.47 -10.02 -7.63
C ALA A 204 16.91 -8.59 -7.97
N LEU A 205 16.28 -7.58 -7.35
CA LEU A 205 16.62 -6.17 -7.49
C LEU A 205 18.06 -5.87 -7.01
N ALA A 206 18.48 -6.47 -5.90
CA ALA A 206 19.84 -6.31 -5.39
C ALA A 206 20.89 -6.95 -6.34
N ARG A 207 20.62 -8.15 -6.85
CA ARG A 207 21.50 -8.78 -7.85
C ARG A 207 21.59 -7.99 -9.15
N ALA A 208 20.53 -7.30 -9.52
CA ALA A 208 20.46 -6.45 -10.70
C ALA A 208 21.07 -5.04 -10.48
N GLY A 209 21.39 -4.69 -9.23
CA GLY A 209 21.98 -3.39 -8.87
C GLY A 209 20.97 -2.25 -8.71
N ALA A 210 19.67 -2.57 -8.53
CA ALA A 210 18.64 -1.59 -8.20
C ALA A 210 18.60 -1.27 -6.70
N ILE A 211 19.12 -2.19 -5.88
CA ILE A 211 19.30 -2.06 -4.43
C ILE A 211 20.80 -2.21 -4.13
N ASP A 212 21.36 -1.34 -3.33
CA ASP A 212 22.77 -1.33 -2.96
C ASP A 212 23.12 -2.39 -1.90
N ALA A 213 24.39 -2.46 -1.53
CA ALA A 213 24.89 -3.42 -0.54
C ALA A 213 24.31 -3.20 0.88
N ASN A 214 23.82 -2.00 1.18
CA ASN A 214 23.21 -1.63 2.45
C ASN A 214 21.71 -1.93 2.46
N GLY A 215 21.17 -2.40 1.34
CA GLY A 215 19.75 -2.67 1.17
C GLY A 215 18.91 -1.42 0.90
N MET A 216 19.53 -0.34 0.42
CA MET A 216 18.86 0.89 0.03
C MET A 216 18.69 0.94 -1.49
N PRO A 217 17.71 1.71 -2.00
CA PRO A 217 17.64 2.00 -3.42
C PRO A 217 18.93 2.57 -3.96
N ASP A 218 19.44 1.98 -5.05
CA ASP A 218 20.61 2.52 -5.76
C ASP A 218 20.29 3.86 -6.42
N GLN A 219 21.28 4.74 -6.51
CA GLN A 219 21.10 6.07 -7.08
C GLN A 219 20.60 6.05 -8.54
N ALA A 220 20.94 5.01 -9.31
CA ALA A 220 20.43 4.87 -10.67
C ALA A 220 18.93 4.53 -10.70
N ALA A 221 18.46 3.71 -9.76
CA ALA A 221 17.04 3.41 -9.60
C ALA A 221 16.26 4.65 -9.13
N VAL A 222 16.80 5.40 -8.17
CA VAL A 222 16.22 6.67 -7.72
C VAL A 222 16.11 7.67 -8.88
N SER A 223 17.17 7.84 -9.66
CA SER A 223 17.19 8.76 -10.81
C SER A 223 16.22 8.36 -11.91
N LEU A 224 16.10 7.06 -12.19
CA LEU A 224 15.14 6.50 -13.12
C LEU A 224 13.70 6.90 -12.72
N LEU A 225 13.31 6.58 -11.48
CA LEU A 225 11.95 6.79 -11.01
C LEU A 225 11.63 8.27 -10.76
N THR A 226 12.63 9.08 -10.40
CA THR A 226 12.47 10.54 -10.38
C THR A 226 12.13 11.07 -11.77
N THR A 227 12.86 10.64 -12.79
CA THR A 227 12.60 11.07 -14.18
C THR A 227 11.24 10.60 -14.67
N ALA A 228 10.90 9.35 -14.40
CA ALA A 228 9.61 8.77 -14.77
C ALA A 228 8.44 9.46 -14.06
N GLY A 229 8.56 9.74 -12.75
CA GLY A 229 7.53 10.46 -11.99
C GLY A 229 7.30 11.88 -12.50
N LEU A 230 8.35 12.62 -12.82
CA LEU A 230 8.25 13.96 -13.41
C LEU A 230 7.54 13.97 -14.78
N ALA A 231 7.61 12.88 -15.53
CA ALA A 231 6.91 12.73 -16.80
C ALA A 231 5.38 12.49 -16.63
N HIS A 232 4.92 12.15 -15.44
CA HIS A 232 3.52 11.82 -15.13
C HIS A 232 3.02 12.62 -13.91
N PRO A 233 2.95 13.96 -13.96
CA PRO A 233 2.63 14.78 -12.80
C PRO A 233 1.21 14.52 -12.30
N LEU A 234 1.06 14.40 -10.97
CA LEU A 234 -0.23 14.39 -10.30
C LEU A 234 -0.69 15.83 -10.08
N SER A 235 -1.87 16.15 -10.57
CA SER A 235 -2.53 17.41 -10.22
C SER A 235 -3.31 17.22 -8.93
N PRO A 236 -3.22 18.14 -7.96
CA PRO A 236 -4.13 18.13 -6.83
C PRO A 236 -5.55 18.23 -7.36
N THR A 237 -6.39 17.27 -7.01
CA THR A 237 -7.80 17.27 -7.41
C THR A 237 -8.44 18.53 -6.83
N SER A 238 -8.73 19.52 -7.68
CA SER A 238 -9.58 20.60 -7.27
C SER A 238 -10.93 19.99 -6.90
N THR A 239 -11.34 20.18 -5.65
CA THR A 239 -12.69 19.85 -5.17
C THR A 239 -13.68 20.32 -6.24
N PRO A 240 -14.62 19.48 -6.71
CA PRO A 240 -15.61 19.94 -7.66
C PRO A 240 -16.34 21.11 -7.02
N ALA A 241 -16.21 22.30 -7.64
CA ALA A 241 -16.96 23.48 -7.22
C ALA A 241 -18.43 23.09 -7.27
N SER A 242 -19.13 23.12 -6.15
CA SER A 242 -20.58 23.02 -6.10
C SER A 242 -21.14 24.05 -7.08
N GLY A 243 -21.57 23.57 -8.23
CA GLY A 243 -22.21 24.39 -9.23
C GLY A 243 -23.52 24.93 -8.69
N THR A 244 -23.47 26.16 -8.15
CA THR A 244 -24.68 26.93 -7.90
C THR A 244 -25.24 27.28 -9.28
N GLY A 245 -26.21 26.50 -9.73
CA GLY A 245 -26.98 26.77 -10.94
C GLY A 245 -27.72 28.08 -10.81
N THR A 246 -27.16 29.15 -11.38
CA THR A 246 -27.89 30.39 -11.59
C THR A 246 -28.76 30.18 -12.80
N GLY A 247 -30.05 29.96 -12.58
CA GLY A 247 -31.05 29.90 -13.62
C GLY A 247 -31.12 31.26 -14.36
N SER A 248 -30.70 31.26 -15.61
CA SER A 248 -30.95 32.35 -16.52
C SER A 248 -32.40 32.26 -17.02
N THR A 249 -33.26 33.09 -16.47
CA THR A 249 -34.58 33.37 -17.07
C THR A 249 -34.39 34.29 -18.26
N SER A 250 -34.51 33.74 -19.45
CA SER A 250 -34.66 34.54 -20.68
C SER A 250 -36.06 35.13 -20.72
N GLY A 251 -36.16 36.43 -20.44
CA GLY A 251 -37.37 37.24 -20.68
C GLY A 251 -37.47 37.57 -22.16
N THR A 252 -38.48 37.01 -22.81
CA THR A 252 -38.94 37.44 -24.12
C THR A 252 -39.72 38.75 -23.97
N THR A 253 -39.25 39.83 -24.52
CA THR A 253 -40.05 41.06 -24.75
C THR A 253 -40.25 41.22 -26.23
N GLY A 254 -41.50 40.97 -26.66
CA GLY A 254 -42.00 41.44 -27.95
C GLY A 254 -42.25 42.92 -27.89
N GLY A 255 -41.93 43.65 -28.92
CA GLY A 255 -42.24 45.05 -29.15
C GLY A 255 -42.56 45.27 -30.61
N MET A 256 -43.81 45.57 -30.83
CA MET A 256 -44.35 46.12 -32.15
C MET A 256 -43.73 47.46 -32.41
N MET A 257 -43.41 47.73 -33.61
CA MET A 257 -43.82 48.73 -34.60
C MET A 257 -42.78 48.82 -35.72
#